data_23742a7e0bf0bf1975e19c799272f401
#
_entry.id   23742a7e0bf0bf1975e19c799272f401
#
_cell.length_a   1.000
_cell.length_b   1.000
_cell.length_c   1.000
_cell.angle_alpha   90.00
_cell.angle_beta   90.00
_cell.angle_gamma   90.00
#
_symmetry.space_group_name_H-M   'P 1'
#
loop_
_entity.id
_entity.type
_entity.pdbx_description
1 polymer ?
#
loop_
_entity_poly.entity_id
_entity_poly.type
_entity_poly.pdbx_seq_one_letter_code
_entity_poly.pdbx_strand_id
1 'polypeptide(L)'
;MSKMNSMLMGICFLLSSLFSCQQSKGDFKTVPVKEFASLIEDASVQRLDVRTMAEYSEGHIPGSININVLDEQFAAIADSTLQKDKPVALYCRSGKRSKKAAAILSEKGYKVYELDKGFNAWQEAGEKVEK
;
A
#
# COMPACT_ATOMS: atom_id res chain seq x y z
N MET A 1 -16.81 -3.23 -48.52
CA MET A 1 -15.52 -3.77 -48.06
C MET A 1 -14.79 -2.92 -47.07
N SER A 2 -14.68 -1.61 -47.27
CA SER A 2 -14.05 -0.72 -46.31
C SER A 2 -14.85 -0.58 -45.01
N LYS A 3 -16.13 -0.82 -45.00
CA LYS A 3 -17.01 -0.77 -43.82
C LYS A 3 -16.72 -1.88 -42.80
N MET A 4 -16.28 -3.05 -43.25
CA MET A 4 -15.96 -4.17 -42.36
C MET A 4 -14.67 -3.95 -41.57
N ASN A 5 -13.70 -3.31 -42.17
CA ASN A 5 -12.45 -3.02 -41.50
C ASN A 5 -12.59 -2.01 -40.34
N SER A 6 -13.53 -1.08 -40.50
CA SER A 6 -13.84 -0.09 -39.44
C SER A 6 -14.51 -0.73 -38.23
N MET A 7 -15.31 -1.77 -38.43
CA MET A 7 -15.99 -2.50 -37.35
C MET A 7 -14.99 -3.32 -36.53
N LEU A 8 -14.00 -3.93 -37.18
CA LEU A 8 -12.97 -4.72 -36.51
C LEU A 8 -12.09 -3.86 -35.63
N MET A 9 -11.76 -2.65 -36.06
CA MET A 9 -10.98 -1.71 -35.25
C MET A 9 -11.73 -1.25 -33.99
N GLY A 10 -13.04 -1.06 -34.10
CA GLY A 10 -13.87 -0.70 -32.97
C GLY A 10 -13.94 -1.76 -31.89
N ILE A 11 -13.98 -3.03 -32.27
CA ILE A 11 -14.00 -4.16 -31.34
C ILE A 11 -12.68 -4.27 -30.56
N CYS A 12 -11.55 -4.09 -31.22
CA CYS A 12 -10.23 -4.11 -30.57
C CYS A 12 -10.11 -2.97 -29.55
N PHE A 13 -10.66 -1.83 -29.83
CA PHE A 13 -10.62 -0.68 -28.92
C PHE A 13 -11.44 -0.94 -27.66
N LEU A 14 -12.60 -1.58 -27.78
CA LEU A 14 -13.46 -1.94 -26.66
C LEU A 14 -12.78 -2.96 -25.73
N LEU A 15 -12.04 -3.92 -26.26
CA LEU A 15 -11.29 -4.90 -25.47
C LEU A 15 -10.19 -4.25 -24.65
N SER A 16 -9.50 -3.25 -25.20
CA SER A 16 -8.49 -2.51 -24.47
C SER A 16 -9.06 -1.72 -23.30
N SER A 17 -10.24 -1.13 -23.46
CA SER A 17 -10.92 -0.39 -22.40
C SER A 17 -11.35 -1.29 -21.25
N LEU A 18 -11.81 -2.50 -21.53
CA LEU A 18 -12.21 -3.46 -20.50
C LEU A 18 -11.03 -3.93 -19.66
N PHE A 19 -9.84 -4.00 -20.25
CA PHE A 19 -8.64 -4.45 -19.57
C PHE A 19 -8.17 -3.45 -18.52
N SER A 20 -8.34 -2.15 -18.72
CA SER A 20 -7.92 -1.10 -17.80
C SER A 20 -8.83 -0.91 -16.59
N CYS A 21 -9.99 -1.58 -16.54
CA CYS A 21 -10.99 -1.44 -15.47
C CYS A 21 -10.92 -2.57 -14.43
N GLN A 22 -9.86 -3.37 -14.41
CA GLN A 22 -9.79 -4.56 -13.55
C GLN A 22 -9.25 -4.35 -12.14
N GLN A 23 -8.80 -3.15 -11.78
CA GLN A 23 -8.37 -2.87 -10.41
C GLN A 23 -9.59 -2.53 -9.56
N SER A 24 -9.99 -3.45 -8.69
CA SER A 24 -11.09 -3.25 -7.76
C SER A 24 -10.59 -2.60 -6.48
N LYS A 25 -11.47 -1.81 -5.84
CA LYS A 25 -11.22 -1.27 -4.51
C LYS A 25 -11.12 -2.41 -3.49
N GLY A 26 -10.28 -2.24 -2.48
CA GLY A 26 -10.14 -3.21 -1.41
C GLY A 26 -9.01 -4.20 -1.60
N ASP A 27 -8.37 -4.19 -2.77
CA ASP A 27 -7.22 -5.05 -3.04
C ASP A 27 -5.94 -4.36 -2.61
N PHE A 28 -5.09 -5.10 -1.92
CA PHE A 28 -3.74 -4.66 -1.59
C PHE A 28 -2.76 -5.80 -1.88
N LYS A 29 -1.48 -5.46 -1.96
CA LYS A 29 -0.45 -6.46 -2.24
C LYS A 29 0.45 -6.65 -1.03
N THR A 30 0.62 -7.89 -0.59
CA THR A 30 1.58 -8.27 0.45
C THR A 30 2.92 -8.57 -0.22
N VAL A 31 3.99 -7.93 0.24
CA VAL A 31 5.32 -8.06 -0.36
C VAL A 31 6.37 -8.44 0.69
N PRO A 32 7.41 -9.19 0.30
CA PRO A 32 8.51 -9.51 1.21
C PRO A 32 9.41 -8.29 1.45
N VAL A 33 10.30 -8.40 2.46
CA VAL A 33 11.21 -7.32 2.85
C VAL A 33 11.98 -6.74 1.67
N LYS A 34 12.53 -7.58 0.82
CA LYS A 34 13.35 -7.12 -0.33
C LYS A 34 12.56 -6.22 -1.26
N GLU A 35 11.33 -6.60 -1.58
CA GLU A 35 10.46 -5.80 -2.46
C GLU A 35 9.99 -4.53 -1.75
N PHE A 36 9.65 -4.63 -0.45
CA PHE A 36 9.25 -3.47 0.34
C PHE A 36 10.39 -2.45 0.43
N ALA A 37 11.61 -2.90 0.69
CA ALA A 37 12.79 -2.02 0.74
C ALA A 37 12.99 -1.30 -0.60
N SER A 38 12.78 -2.00 -1.70
CA SER A 38 12.89 -1.42 -3.03
C SER A 38 11.80 -0.38 -3.29
N LEU A 39 10.56 -0.66 -2.89
CA LEU A 39 9.43 0.26 -3.04
C LEU A 39 9.67 1.58 -2.32
N ILE A 40 10.16 1.54 -1.09
CA ILE A 40 10.35 2.75 -0.28
C ILE A 40 11.55 3.59 -0.68
N GLU A 41 12.38 3.14 -1.61
CA GLU A 41 13.42 3.97 -2.21
C GLU A 41 12.81 5.11 -3.03
N ASP A 42 11.61 4.90 -3.57
CA ASP A 42 10.87 5.93 -4.28
C ASP A 42 10.26 6.91 -3.26
N ALA A 43 10.68 8.18 -3.34
CA ALA A 43 10.24 9.22 -2.41
C ALA A 43 8.73 9.50 -2.50
N SER A 44 8.07 9.13 -3.59
CA SER A 44 6.63 9.30 -3.73
C SER A 44 5.82 8.26 -2.96
N VAL A 45 6.45 7.16 -2.53
CA VAL A 45 5.79 6.13 -1.73
C VAL A 45 5.72 6.57 -0.27
N GLN A 46 4.52 6.63 0.26
CA GLN A 46 4.26 7.03 1.65
C GLN A 46 4.50 5.85 2.58
N ARG A 47 5.34 6.02 3.60
CA ARG A 47 5.71 4.96 4.56
C ARG A 47 4.86 5.09 5.80
N LEU A 48 4.12 4.06 6.14
CA LEU A 48 3.16 4.10 7.24
C LEU A 48 3.36 2.94 8.22
N ASP A 49 3.68 3.29 9.46
CA ASP A 49 3.75 2.35 10.58
C ASP A 49 2.39 2.36 11.27
N VAL A 50 1.69 1.22 11.25
CA VAL A 50 0.34 1.14 11.83
C VAL A 50 0.31 0.53 13.23
N ARG A 51 1.49 0.45 13.87
CA ARG A 51 1.64 -0.03 15.25
C ARG A 51 1.28 1.06 16.25
N THR A 52 1.37 0.73 17.54
CA THR A 52 1.20 1.73 18.60
C THR A 52 2.35 2.73 18.60
N MET A 53 2.11 3.90 19.20
CA MET A 53 3.14 4.92 19.36
C MET A 53 4.34 4.40 20.16
N ALA A 54 4.08 3.58 21.19
CA ALA A 54 5.14 3.01 22.01
C ALA A 54 6.07 2.11 21.17
N GLU A 55 5.50 1.24 20.34
CA GLU A 55 6.29 0.41 19.42
C GLU A 55 7.11 1.26 18.45
N TYR A 56 6.49 2.25 17.86
CA TYR A 56 7.13 3.17 16.92
C TYR A 56 8.33 3.88 17.54
N SER A 57 8.16 4.36 18.77
CA SER A 57 9.20 5.09 19.50
C SER A 57 10.41 4.23 19.83
N GLU A 58 10.23 2.92 19.98
CA GLU A 58 11.33 1.99 20.25
C GLU A 58 12.19 1.71 19.01
N GLY A 59 11.61 1.91 17.84
CA GLY A 59 12.29 1.71 16.57
C GLY A 59 11.29 1.55 15.44
N HIS A 60 11.59 2.13 14.29
CA HIS A 60 10.69 2.08 13.13
C HIS A 60 11.50 2.16 11.83
N ILE A 61 10.86 1.84 10.72
CA ILE A 61 11.47 1.98 9.40
C ILE A 61 11.71 3.47 9.13
N PRO A 62 12.93 3.86 8.71
CA PRO A 62 13.26 5.27 8.49
C PRO A 62 12.25 5.98 7.57
N GLY A 63 11.84 7.18 7.97
CA GLY A 63 10.91 7.99 7.20
C GLY A 63 9.46 7.58 7.31
N SER A 64 9.13 6.59 8.12
CA SER A 64 7.73 6.20 8.31
C SER A 64 7.02 7.13 9.28
N ILE A 65 5.74 7.38 9.01
CA ILE A 65 4.85 8.08 9.94
C ILE A 65 4.02 7.04 10.70
N ASN A 66 3.59 7.38 11.90
CA ASN A 66 2.84 6.45 12.74
C ASN A 66 1.38 6.84 12.83
N ILE A 67 0.51 5.91 12.45
CA ILE A 67 -0.94 6.02 12.68
C ILE A 67 -1.40 4.64 13.16
N ASN A 68 -1.79 4.56 14.43
CA ASN A 68 -2.15 3.29 15.06
C ASN A 68 -3.50 2.77 14.52
N VAL A 69 -3.48 1.59 13.90
CA VAL A 69 -4.70 0.99 13.31
C VAL A 69 -5.72 0.59 14.38
N LEU A 70 -5.28 0.45 15.64
CA LEU A 70 -6.19 0.13 16.75
C LEU A 70 -7.00 1.35 17.21
N ASP A 71 -6.59 2.55 16.79
CA ASP A 71 -7.34 3.78 17.07
C ASP A 71 -8.63 3.78 16.23
N GLU A 72 -9.76 4.03 16.87
CA GLU A 72 -11.06 4.11 16.19
C GLU A 72 -11.09 5.18 15.10
N GLN A 73 -10.25 6.20 15.22
CA GLN A 73 -10.14 7.30 14.26
C GLN A 73 -9.11 7.02 13.16
N PHE A 74 -8.58 5.81 13.07
CA PHE A 74 -7.53 5.46 12.11
C PHE A 74 -7.85 5.94 10.69
N ALA A 75 -9.03 5.61 10.18
CA ALA A 75 -9.41 5.97 8.82
C ALA A 75 -9.46 7.49 8.61
N ALA A 76 -10.01 8.22 9.56
CA ALA A 76 -10.10 9.68 9.48
C ALA A 76 -8.73 10.34 9.56
N ILE A 77 -7.86 9.86 10.46
CA ILE A 77 -6.49 10.36 10.59
C ILE A 77 -5.69 10.09 9.32
N ALA A 78 -5.82 8.90 8.77
CA ALA A 78 -5.15 8.53 7.53
C ALA A 78 -5.58 9.44 6.38
N ASP A 79 -6.88 9.69 6.23
CA ASP A 79 -7.40 10.57 5.18
C ASP A 79 -6.87 12.01 5.28
N SER A 80 -6.66 12.51 6.50
CA SER A 80 -6.12 13.85 6.70
C SER A 80 -4.60 13.92 6.55
N THR A 81 -3.92 12.78 6.58
CA THR A 81 -2.45 12.71 6.59
C THR A 81 -1.88 12.23 5.26
N LEU A 82 -2.53 11.25 4.64
CA LEU A 82 -2.04 10.61 3.41
C LEU A 82 -2.62 11.24 2.14
N GLN A 83 -1.89 11.09 1.05
CA GLN A 83 -2.31 11.51 -0.28
C GLN A 83 -2.78 10.29 -1.08
N LYS A 84 -4.00 10.35 -1.63
CA LYS A 84 -4.59 9.23 -2.37
C LYS A 84 -3.93 8.95 -3.72
N ASP A 85 -3.28 9.95 -4.29
CA ASP A 85 -2.59 9.82 -5.58
C ASP A 85 -1.20 9.21 -5.46
N LYS A 86 -0.76 8.90 -4.23
CA LYS A 86 0.56 8.29 -4.00
C LYS A 86 0.40 6.94 -3.31
N PRO A 87 1.21 5.94 -3.70
CA PRO A 87 1.15 4.63 -3.05
C PRO A 87 1.48 4.70 -1.56
N VAL A 88 0.93 3.79 -0.80
CA VAL A 88 1.20 3.64 0.64
C VAL A 88 1.87 2.29 0.87
N ALA A 89 3.04 2.30 1.50
CA ALA A 89 3.74 1.11 1.94
C ALA A 89 3.62 1.06 3.46
N LEU A 90 2.89 0.08 3.98
CA LEU A 90 2.59 0.02 5.41
C LEU A 90 3.01 -1.30 6.05
N TYR A 91 3.19 -1.25 7.35
CA TYR A 91 3.62 -2.41 8.12
C TYR A 91 3.15 -2.33 9.57
N CYS A 92 3.04 -3.49 10.20
CA CYS A 92 2.91 -3.59 11.64
C CYS A 92 4.07 -4.42 12.20
N ARG A 93 3.88 -5.09 13.33
CA ARG A 93 4.95 -5.88 13.94
C ARG A 93 5.16 -7.23 13.27
N SER A 94 4.07 -7.99 13.05
CA SER A 94 4.13 -9.38 12.55
C SER A 94 3.34 -9.62 11.27
N GLY A 95 2.63 -8.59 10.77
CA GLY A 95 1.80 -8.70 9.58
C GLY A 95 0.30 -8.88 9.84
N LYS A 96 -0.13 -8.95 11.08
CA LYS A 96 -1.55 -9.17 11.42
C LYS A 96 -2.36 -7.86 11.37
N ARG A 97 -1.94 -6.84 12.11
CA ARG A 97 -2.61 -5.53 12.12
C ARG A 97 -2.52 -4.80 10.79
N SER A 98 -1.41 -5.00 10.08
CA SER A 98 -1.18 -4.36 8.78
C SER A 98 -2.17 -4.81 7.72
N LYS A 99 -2.64 -6.06 7.78
CA LYS A 99 -3.65 -6.54 6.83
C LYS A 99 -4.98 -5.84 7.03
N LYS A 100 -5.35 -5.56 8.26
CA LYS A 100 -6.55 -4.78 8.58
C LYS A 100 -6.41 -3.34 8.07
N ALA A 101 -5.27 -2.71 8.34
CA ALA A 101 -4.99 -1.35 7.87
C ALA A 101 -5.02 -1.27 6.34
N ALA A 102 -4.38 -2.24 5.69
CA ALA A 102 -4.34 -2.31 4.23
C ALA A 102 -5.73 -2.45 3.63
N ALA A 103 -6.58 -3.29 4.22
CA ALA A 103 -7.96 -3.45 3.77
C ALA A 103 -8.75 -2.15 3.90
N ILE A 104 -8.64 -1.46 5.04
CA ILE A 104 -9.32 -0.18 5.28
C ILE A 104 -8.90 0.85 4.22
N LEU A 105 -7.61 1.03 4.01
CA LEU A 105 -7.10 2.05 3.09
C LEU A 105 -7.39 1.70 1.63
N SER A 106 -7.28 0.43 1.25
CA SER A 106 -7.61 -0.01 -0.10
C SER A 106 -9.06 0.23 -0.45
N GLU A 107 -9.99 -0.02 0.50
CA GLU A 107 -11.41 0.29 0.33
C GLU A 107 -11.65 1.77 0.08
N LYS A 108 -10.81 2.62 0.65
CA LYS A 108 -10.92 4.08 0.49
C LYS A 108 -10.28 4.59 -0.80
N GLY A 109 -9.66 3.71 -1.59
CA GLY A 109 -9.08 4.06 -2.88
C GLY A 109 -7.58 4.28 -2.90
N TYR A 110 -6.88 4.02 -1.78
CA TYR A 110 -5.42 4.06 -1.76
C TYR A 110 -4.84 2.82 -2.43
N LYS A 111 -3.71 2.99 -3.10
CA LYS A 111 -2.92 1.87 -3.59
C LYS A 111 -1.97 1.44 -2.49
N VAL A 112 -2.14 0.23 -1.98
CA VAL A 112 -1.46 -0.22 -0.75
C VAL A 112 -0.58 -1.43 -0.98
N TYR A 113 0.63 -1.37 -0.43
CA TYR A 113 1.56 -2.49 -0.30
C TYR A 113 1.76 -2.75 1.19
N GLU A 114 1.66 -4.00 1.60
CA GLU A 114 1.76 -4.41 3.00
C GLU A 114 2.98 -5.31 3.17
N LEU A 115 3.82 -5.03 4.17
CA LEU A 115 5.04 -5.79 4.44
C LEU A 115 4.71 -7.13 5.09
N ASP A 116 5.04 -8.21 4.38
CA ASP A 116 4.86 -9.56 4.92
C ASP A 116 5.71 -9.75 6.18
N LYS A 117 5.09 -10.27 7.24
CA LYS A 117 5.70 -10.52 8.56
C LYS A 117 6.27 -9.27 9.24
N GLY A 118 5.98 -8.10 8.72
CA GLY A 118 6.15 -6.81 9.35
C GLY A 118 7.55 -6.44 9.81
N PHE A 119 7.60 -5.60 10.84
CA PHE A 119 8.83 -5.06 11.39
C PHE A 119 9.78 -6.14 11.91
N ASN A 120 9.25 -7.26 12.41
CA ASN A 120 10.07 -8.40 12.82
C ASN A 120 10.93 -8.91 11.66
N ALA A 121 10.32 -9.10 10.49
CA ALA A 121 11.04 -9.55 9.29
C ALA A 121 12.02 -8.49 8.80
N TRP A 122 11.65 -7.22 8.89
CA TRP A 122 12.51 -6.10 8.53
C TRP A 122 13.82 -6.11 9.34
N GLN A 123 13.70 -6.27 10.67
CA GLN A 123 14.85 -6.33 11.56
C GLN A 123 15.69 -7.60 11.33
N GLU A 124 15.05 -8.75 11.13
CA GLU A 124 15.76 -10.01 10.84
C GLU A 124 16.58 -9.93 9.57
N ALA A 125 16.13 -9.17 8.60
CA ALA A 125 16.85 -8.95 7.34
C ALA A 125 18.01 -7.96 7.49
N GLY A 126 18.18 -7.35 8.65
CA GLY A 126 19.27 -6.41 8.91
C GLY A 126 19.07 -5.04 8.28
N GLU A 127 17.83 -4.69 7.94
CA GLU A 127 17.49 -3.41 7.34
C GLU A 127 17.56 -2.27 8.36
N LYS A 128 17.71 -1.03 7.88
CA LYS A 128 17.86 0.15 8.73
C LYS A 128 16.65 0.44 9.59
N VAL A 129 16.91 0.86 10.83
CA VAL A 129 15.90 1.24 11.81
C VAL A 129 16.30 2.59 12.41
N GLU A 130 15.33 3.46 12.66
CA GLU A 130 15.56 4.70 13.39
C GLU A 130 14.61 4.81 14.59
N LYS A 131 14.94 5.69 15.50
CA LYS A 131 14.11 5.97 16.68
C LYS A 131 13.55 7.38 16.66
#